data_47a7e853d7f962dd39710b10ee9dce37
#
_entry.id   47a7e853d7f962dd39710b10ee9dce37
#
_cell.length_a   1.000
_cell.length_b   1.000
_cell.length_c   1.000
_cell.angle_alpha   90.00
_cell.angle_beta   90.00
_cell.angle_gamma   90.00
#
_symmetry.space_group_name_H-M   'P 1'
#
loop_
_entity.id
_entity.type
_entity.pdbx_description
1 polymer ?
#
loop_
_entity_poly.entity_id
_entity_poly.type
_entity_poly.pdbx_seq_one_letter_code
_entity_poly.pdbx_strand_id
1 'polypeptide(L)'
;MLEQMADFFEARLDFYDEHMLRDILGAVEFYPFTAECLPKNKDATVLDLGCGTGLELEEYFKINPTAKITGIDLSEGMLNALRKKFADKEITLIKGSYFDVPFGENKFDAAVSVESLHHFTKEEKIPLYKKLHSSLKEDGYFILTDYFAPDDEYETFYQNELLRLKKEQGIRDGEFYHYDTPMTVAHESEALIEAGFSSVKILKSWENTYTLKAIK
;
A
#
# COMPACT_ATOMS: atom_id res chain seq x y z
N MET A 1 -6.92 2.08 23.24
CA MET A 1 -7.59 0.86 22.72
C MET A 1 -7.34 0.83 21.23
N LEU A 2 -6.94 -0.31 20.70
CA LEU A 2 -6.78 -0.45 19.26
C LEU A 2 -8.15 -0.34 18.58
N GLU A 3 -8.23 0.35 17.45
CA GLU A 3 -9.42 0.52 16.63
C GLU A 3 -9.33 -0.41 15.42
N GLN A 4 -10.41 -1.06 15.02
CA GLN A 4 -10.40 -1.90 13.81
C GLN A 4 -10.04 -1.04 12.60
N MET A 5 -9.19 -1.56 11.72
CA MET A 5 -8.62 -0.78 10.62
C MET A 5 -9.68 -0.18 9.70
N ALA A 6 -10.69 -0.97 9.31
CA ALA A 6 -11.77 -0.46 8.47
C ALA A 6 -12.57 0.66 9.13
N ASP A 7 -12.89 0.52 10.44
CA ASP A 7 -13.63 1.52 11.21
C ASP A 7 -12.82 2.80 11.39
N PHE A 8 -11.49 2.66 11.63
CA PHE A 8 -10.57 3.78 11.76
C PHE A 8 -10.60 4.69 10.52
N PHE A 9 -10.47 4.11 9.33
CA PHE A 9 -10.48 4.86 8.08
C PHE A 9 -11.87 5.38 7.71
N GLU A 10 -12.93 4.59 7.95
CA GLU A 10 -14.31 5.02 7.71
C GLU A 10 -14.68 6.27 8.52
N ALA A 11 -14.29 6.30 9.80
CA ALA A 11 -14.58 7.44 10.70
C ALA A 11 -13.80 8.72 10.32
N ARG A 12 -12.75 8.63 9.52
CA ARG A 12 -11.87 9.75 9.14
C ARG A 12 -12.02 10.19 7.68
N LEU A 13 -12.92 9.58 6.95
CA LEU A 13 -13.09 9.77 5.50
C LEU A 13 -13.23 11.24 5.09
N ASP A 14 -14.03 12.02 5.83
CA ASP A 14 -14.32 13.42 5.48
C ASP A 14 -13.10 14.35 5.54
N PHE A 15 -12.05 13.95 6.29
CA PHE A 15 -10.83 14.74 6.49
C PHE A 15 -9.58 14.03 5.98
N TYR A 16 -9.72 12.83 5.42
CA TYR A 16 -8.59 11.97 5.08
C TYR A 16 -7.64 12.63 4.08
N ASP A 17 -8.16 13.06 2.94
CA ASP A 17 -7.32 13.67 1.88
C ASP A 17 -6.61 14.95 2.40
N GLU A 18 -7.33 15.79 3.15
CA GLU A 18 -6.73 17.00 3.74
C GLU A 18 -5.65 16.65 4.76
N HIS A 19 -5.90 15.68 5.64
CA HIS A 19 -4.93 15.21 6.61
C HIS A 19 -3.67 14.66 5.93
N MET A 20 -3.83 13.76 4.97
CA MET A 20 -2.69 13.18 4.25
C MET A 20 -1.84 14.26 3.56
N LEU A 21 -2.46 15.19 2.84
CA LEU A 21 -1.71 16.20 2.07
C LEU A 21 -1.13 17.31 2.94
N ARG A 22 -1.72 17.62 4.09
CA ARG A 22 -1.26 18.70 4.96
C ARG A 22 -0.35 18.26 6.09
N ASP A 23 -0.67 17.11 6.72
CA ASP A 23 -0.06 16.72 7.99
C ASP A 23 0.99 15.60 7.81
N ILE A 24 0.94 14.83 6.70
CA ILE A 24 1.95 13.81 6.41
C ILE A 24 3.12 14.43 5.64
N LEU A 25 4.30 14.36 6.25
CA LEU A 25 5.50 14.98 5.72
C LEU A 25 5.87 14.39 4.35
N GLY A 26 6.05 15.26 3.37
CA GLY A 26 6.42 14.86 2.01
C GLY A 26 5.27 14.39 1.13
N ALA A 27 4.03 14.31 1.65
CA ALA A 27 2.88 13.78 0.90
C ALA A 27 2.63 14.51 -0.43
N VAL A 28 2.71 15.83 -0.42
CA VAL A 28 2.55 16.65 -1.64
C VAL A 28 3.64 16.38 -2.69
N GLU A 29 4.73 15.70 -2.32
CA GLU A 29 5.81 15.30 -3.22
C GLU A 29 5.78 13.82 -3.54
N PHE A 30 5.54 12.93 -2.54
CA PHE A 30 5.63 11.50 -2.77
C PHE A 30 4.43 10.93 -3.57
N TYR A 31 3.22 11.49 -3.46
CA TYR A 31 2.10 11.04 -4.31
C TYR A 31 2.37 11.28 -5.80
N PRO A 32 2.76 12.51 -6.25
CA PRO A 32 3.15 12.74 -7.64
C PRO A 32 4.35 11.88 -8.07
N PHE A 33 5.38 11.75 -7.23
CA PHE A 33 6.55 10.93 -7.53
C PHE A 33 6.20 9.45 -7.71
N THR A 34 5.37 8.90 -6.83
CA THR A 34 4.87 7.51 -6.94
C THR A 34 4.14 7.32 -8.27
N ALA A 35 3.27 8.25 -8.62
CA ALA A 35 2.56 8.24 -9.90
C ALA A 35 3.51 8.27 -11.11
N GLU A 36 4.60 9.05 -11.05
CA GLU A 36 5.63 9.09 -12.10
C GLU A 36 6.37 7.76 -12.29
N CYS A 37 6.44 6.94 -11.23
CA CYS A 37 7.07 5.62 -11.26
C CYS A 37 6.18 4.54 -11.89
N LEU A 38 4.88 4.79 -12.10
CA LEU A 38 3.94 3.85 -12.70
C LEU A 38 4.04 3.78 -14.23
N PRO A 39 3.51 2.73 -14.89
CA PRO A 39 3.65 2.51 -16.33
C PRO A 39 3.00 3.64 -17.14
N LYS A 40 3.69 4.13 -18.17
CA LYS A 40 3.21 5.21 -19.05
C LYS A 40 2.62 4.71 -20.37
N ASN A 41 2.69 3.41 -20.65
CA ASN A 41 2.10 2.80 -21.83
C ASN A 41 0.56 2.86 -21.77
N LYS A 42 -0.05 3.08 -22.93
CA LYS A 42 -1.51 3.11 -23.08
C LYS A 42 -2.12 1.82 -22.54
N ASP A 43 -3.27 1.93 -21.85
CA ASP A 43 -4.05 0.83 -21.28
C ASP A 43 -3.24 -0.06 -20.31
N ALA A 44 -2.21 0.49 -19.66
CA ALA A 44 -1.45 -0.21 -18.61
C ALA A 44 -2.38 -0.69 -17.49
N THR A 45 -2.16 -1.91 -17.02
CA THR A 45 -2.92 -2.54 -15.94
C THR A 45 -2.16 -2.41 -14.62
N VAL A 46 -2.76 -1.80 -13.63
CA VAL A 46 -2.14 -1.56 -12.31
C VAL A 46 -3.02 -2.12 -11.20
N LEU A 47 -2.40 -2.84 -10.27
CA LEU A 47 -3.02 -3.29 -9.01
C LEU A 47 -2.63 -2.31 -7.89
N ASP A 48 -3.64 -1.83 -7.17
CA ASP A 48 -3.47 -0.86 -6.09
C ASP A 48 -3.92 -1.46 -4.75
N LEU A 49 -2.97 -1.61 -3.82
CA LEU A 49 -3.17 -2.25 -2.53
C LEU A 49 -3.37 -1.20 -1.42
N GLY A 50 -4.57 -1.13 -0.87
CA GLY A 50 -4.97 -0.08 0.06
C GLY A 50 -5.23 1.23 -0.68
N CYS A 51 -6.01 1.17 -1.77
CA CYS A 51 -6.18 2.31 -2.70
C CYS A 51 -6.90 3.53 -2.08
N GLY A 52 -7.50 3.41 -0.89
CA GLY A 52 -8.12 4.50 -0.17
C GLY A 52 -9.05 5.35 -1.05
N THR A 53 -8.84 6.67 -1.01
CA THR A 53 -9.53 7.65 -1.86
C THR A 53 -8.83 7.89 -3.21
N GLY A 54 -7.66 7.23 -3.46
CA GLY A 54 -6.89 7.30 -4.70
C GLY A 54 -6.10 8.60 -4.88
N LEU A 55 -5.37 9.05 -3.86
CA LEU A 55 -4.52 10.25 -3.95
C LEU A 55 -3.39 10.08 -4.99
N GLU A 56 -2.72 8.91 -5.01
CA GLU A 56 -1.73 8.56 -6.03
C GLU A 56 -2.35 8.41 -7.42
N LEU A 57 -3.60 7.91 -7.50
CA LEU A 57 -4.32 7.75 -8.76
C LEU A 57 -4.72 9.10 -9.37
N GLU A 58 -4.99 10.12 -8.55
CA GLU A 58 -5.26 11.47 -9.02
C GLU A 58 -4.08 12.04 -9.82
N GLU A 59 -2.85 11.82 -9.32
CA GLU A 59 -1.63 12.20 -10.02
C GLU A 59 -1.34 11.27 -11.22
N TYR A 60 -1.59 9.97 -11.06
CA TYR A 60 -1.33 9.01 -12.12
C TYR A 60 -2.24 9.20 -13.35
N PHE A 61 -3.51 9.49 -13.18
CA PHE A 61 -4.41 9.76 -14.31
C PHE A 61 -4.09 11.05 -15.08
N LYS A 62 -3.32 11.98 -14.51
CA LYS A 62 -2.75 13.13 -15.25
C LYS A 62 -1.67 12.68 -16.24
N ILE A 63 -0.93 11.60 -15.89
CA ILE A 63 0.16 11.03 -16.69
C ILE A 63 -0.36 9.98 -17.68
N ASN A 64 -1.22 9.08 -17.21
CA ASN A 64 -1.78 7.98 -18.00
C ASN A 64 -3.31 7.90 -17.84
N PRO A 65 -4.08 8.71 -18.59
CA PRO A 65 -5.54 8.77 -18.44
C PRO A 65 -6.28 7.51 -18.90
N THR A 66 -5.60 6.58 -19.57
CA THR A 66 -6.16 5.31 -20.09
C THR A 66 -5.77 4.10 -19.23
N ALA A 67 -5.05 4.31 -18.13
CA ALA A 67 -4.67 3.21 -17.24
C ALA A 67 -5.93 2.48 -16.70
N LYS A 68 -5.80 1.16 -16.54
CA LYS A 68 -6.82 0.27 -15.99
C LYS A 68 -6.41 -0.14 -14.58
N ILE A 69 -7.17 0.31 -13.61
CA ILE A 69 -6.85 0.12 -12.20
C ILE A 69 -7.70 -1.01 -11.62
N THR A 70 -7.06 -1.88 -10.81
CA THR A 70 -7.76 -2.74 -9.87
C THR A 70 -7.37 -2.29 -8.47
N GLY A 71 -8.27 -1.61 -7.75
CA GLY A 71 -8.05 -1.12 -6.39
C GLY A 71 -8.70 -2.04 -5.36
N ILE A 72 -7.98 -2.29 -4.27
CA ILE A 72 -8.45 -3.10 -3.14
C ILE A 72 -8.36 -2.27 -1.87
N ASP A 73 -9.46 -2.19 -1.12
CA ASP A 73 -9.49 -1.53 0.18
C ASP A 73 -10.50 -2.18 1.13
N LEU A 74 -10.27 -2.05 2.44
CA LEU A 74 -11.16 -2.57 3.49
C LEU A 74 -12.38 -1.67 3.71
N SER A 75 -12.24 -0.34 3.52
CA SER A 75 -13.29 0.65 3.78
C SER A 75 -14.18 0.84 2.57
N GLU A 76 -15.48 0.60 2.74
CA GLU A 76 -16.49 0.89 1.71
C GLU A 76 -16.59 2.39 1.43
N GLY A 77 -16.43 3.23 2.47
CA GLY A 77 -16.45 4.68 2.33
C GLY A 77 -15.32 5.19 1.45
N MET A 78 -14.08 4.69 1.66
CA MET A 78 -12.92 5.00 0.82
C MET A 78 -13.18 4.63 -0.64
N LEU A 79 -13.64 3.40 -0.90
CA LEU A 79 -13.96 2.93 -2.25
C LEU A 79 -15.08 3.75 -2.93
N ASN A 80 -16.08 4.20 -2.17
CA ASN A 80 -17.15 5.06 -2.68
C ASN A 80 -16.65 6.47 -3.02
N ALA A 81 -15.76 7.03 -2.20
CA ALA A 81 -15.10 8.31 -2.49
C ALA A 81 -14.26 8.22 -3.77
N LEU A 82 -13.45 7.17 -3.90
CA LEU A 82 -12.64 6.90 -5.09
C LEU A 82 -13.51 6.72 -6.33
N ARG A 83 -14.57 5.92 -6.27
CA ARG A 83 -15.52 5.71 -7.39
C ARG A 83 -16.17 7.01 -7.84
N LYS A 84 -16.51 7.89 -6.91
CA LYS A 84 -17.09 9.20 -7.20
C LYS A 84 -16.06 10.14 -7.84
N LYS A 85 -14.82 10.14 -7.33
CA LYS A 85 -13.71 10.98 -7.82
C LYS A 85 -13.36 10.62 -9.28
N PHE A 86 -13.37 9.34 -9.64
CA PHE A 86 -12.93 8.81 -10.94
C PHE A 86 -14.04 8.10 -11.74
N ALA A 87 -15.25 8.67 -11.74
CA ALA A 87 -16.40 8.05 -12.40
C ALA A 87 -16.25 7.83 -13.93
N ASP A 88 -15.32 8.55 -14.57
CA ASP A 88 -15.00 8.45 -16.01
C ASP A 88 -13.81 7.53 -16.30
N LYS A 89 -13.21 6.90 -15.29
CA LYS A 89 -12.00 6.05 -15.43
C LYS A 89 -12.34 4.56 -15.39
N GLU A 90 -11.48 3.75 -16.03
CA GLU A 90 -11.60 2.28 -16.00
C GLU A 90 -10.98 1.73 -14.70
N ILE A 91 -11.82 1.67 -13.64
CA ILE A 91 -11.41 1.20 -12.32
C ILE A 91 -12.31 0.06 -11.87
N THR A 92 -11.69 -1.06 -11.49
CA THR A 92 -12.33 -2.16 -10.78
C THR A 92 -12.01 -2.03 -9.29
N LEU A 93 -13.03 -1.83 -8.45
CA LEU A 93 -12.87 -1.71 -7.01
C LEU A 93 -13.34 -2.97 -6.30
N ILE A 94 -12.51 -3.50 -5.41
CA ILE A 94 -12.78 -4.71 -4.64
C ILE A 94 -12.72 -4.36 -3.15
N LYS A 95 -13.85 -4.50 -2.46
CA LYS A 95 -13.89 -4.39 -1.01
C LYS A 95 -13.37 -5.68 -0.38
N GLY A 96 -12.31 -5.59 0.39
CA GLY A 96 -11.73 -6.72 1.11
C GLY A 96 -10.30 -6.50 1.53
N SER A 97 -9.78 -7.45 2.29
CA SER A 97 -8.37 -7.46 2.63
C SER A 97 -7.54 -7.91 1.42
N TYR A 98 -6.50 -7.16 1.09
CA TYR A 98 -5.55 -7.60 0.06
C TYR A 98 -4.76 -8.85 0.45
N PHE A 99 -4.85 -9.31 1.72
CA PHE A 99 -4.33 -10.63 2.12
C PHE A 99 -5.23 -11.76 1.59
N ASP A 100 -6.55 -11.55 1.54
CA ASP A 100 -7.54 -12.58 1.19
C ASP A 100 -7.97 -12.53 -0.28
N VAL A 101 -8.07 -11.33 -0.87
CA VAL A 101 -8.50 -11.14 -2.26
C VAL A 101 -7.51 -11.79 -3.23
N PRO A 102 -7.95 -12.67 -4.15
CA PRO A 102 -7.07 -13.22 -5.19
C PRO A 102 -6.75 -12.16 -6.24
N PHE A 103 -5.47 -12.06 -6.62
CA PHE A 103 -5.03 -11.09 -7.64
C PHE A 103 -5.03 -11.67 -9.06
N GLY A 104 -5.01 -13.01 -9.19
CA GLY A 104 -4.77 -13.70 -10.46
C GLY A 104 -3.28 -13.83 -10.76
N GLU A 105 -2.94 -14.31 -11.95
CA GLU A 105 -1.56 -14.53 -12.38
C GLU A 105 -1.26 -13.75 -13.67
N ASN A 106 -0.04 -13.22 -13.80
CA ASN A 106 0.46 -12.53 -15.01
C ASN A 106 -0.51 -11.46 -15.58
N LYS A 107 -1.15 -10.71 -14.70
CA LYS A 107 -2.25 -9.81 -15.05
C LYS A 107 -1.84 -8.33 -15.11
N PHE A 108 -0.93 -7.89 -14.24
CA PHE A 108 -0.64 -6.48 -14.04
C PHE A 108 0.74 -6.10 -14.59
N ASP A 109 0.83 -4.92 -15.23
CA ASP A 109 2.10 -4.32 -15.65
C ASP A 109 2.87 -3.78 -14.44
N ALA A 110 2.13 -3.27 -13.45
CA ALA A 110 2.69 -2.87 -12.17
C ALA A 110 1.69 -3.07 -11.03
N ALA A 111 2.21 -3.06 -9.82
CA ALA A 111 1.41 -2.87 -8.62
C ALA A 111 1.92 -1.64 -7.85
N VAL A 112 1.07 -1.07 -7.02
CA VAL A 112 1.38 0.07 -6.14
C VAL A 112 0.76 -0.12 -4.77
N SER A 113 1.40 0.40 -3.75
CA SER A 113 0.83 0.64 -2.42
C SER A 113 1.43 1.92 -1.87
N VAL A 114 0.59 2.77 -1.29
CA VAL A 114 1.02 4.04 -0.68
C VAL A 114 0.48 4.13 0.74
N GLU A 115 1.37 4.30 1.73
CA GLU A 115 1.03 4.49 3.15
C GLU A 115 0.00 3.46 3.67
N SER A 116 0.23 2.15 3.35
CA SER A 116 -0.73 1.09 3.69
C SER A 116 -0.10 -0.16 4.30
N LEU A 117 1.14 -0.50 3.96
CA LEU A 117 1.75 -1.76 4.38
C LEU A 117 2.56 -1.65 5.67
N HIS A 118 2.82 -0.45 6.19
CA HIS A 118 3.52 -0.24 7.45
C HIS A 118 2.75 -0.71 8.71
N HIS A 119 1.53 -1.18 8.55
CA HIS A 119 0.72 -1.76 9.64
C HIS A 119 0.95 -3.26 9.86
N PHE A 120 1.80 -3.91 9.04
CA PHE A 120 1.93 -5.38 9.01
C PHE A 120 3.37 -5.84 9.20
N THR A 121 3.52 -7.00 9.84
CA THR A 121 4.83 -7.62 10.10
C THR A 121 5.42 -8.29 8.86
N LYS A 122 6.71 -8.64 8.93
CA LYS A 122 7.40 -9.36 7.85
C LYS A 122 6.72 -10.68 7.51
N GLU A 123 6.30 -11.43 8.54
CA GLU A 123 5.64 -12.73 8.40
C GLU A 123 4.29 -12.62 7.68
N GLU A 124 3.54 -11.55 7.92
CA GLU A 124 2.28 -11.27 7.24
C GLU A 124 2.52 -10.84 5.78
N LYS A 125 3.53 -10.02 5.53
CA LYS A 125 3.83 -9.46 4.20
C LYS A 125 4.41 -10.49 3.22
N ILE A 126 5.24 -11.44 3.64
CA ILE A 126 5.86 -12.42 2.73
C ILE A 126 4.83 -13.19 1.90
N PRO A 127 3.76 -13.79 2.45
CA PRO A 127 2.71 -14.44 1.66
C PRO A 127 2.00 -13.47 0.70
N LEU A 128 1.74 -12.24 1.13
CA LEU A 128 1.15 -11.20 0.30
C LEU A 128 2.06 -10.87 -0.89
N TYR A 129 3.36 -10.68 -0.65
CA TYR A 129 4.33 -10.37 -1.69
C TYR A 129 4.54 -11.52 -2.69
N LYS A 130 4.47 -12.80 -2.25
CA LYS A 130 4.45 -13.96 -3.15
C LYS A 130 3.24 -13.94 -4.08
N LYS A 131 2.06 -13.65 -3.53
CA LYS A 131 0.83 -13.50 -4.31
C LYS A 131 0.93 -12.32 -5.28
N LEU A 132 1.46 -11.19 -4.82
CA LEU A 132 1.70 -10.01 -5.63
C LEU A 132 2.67 -10.29 -6.79
N HIS A 133 3.82 -10.91 -6.50
CA HIS A 133 4.80 -11.33 -7.50
C HIS A 133 4.17 -12.20 -8.59
N SER A 134 3.36 -13.20 -8.21
CA SER A 134 2.66 -14.06 -9.18
C SER A 134 1.67 -13.30 -10.05
N SER A 135 1.06 -12.24 -9.55
CA SER A 135 0.07 -11.45 -10.27
C SER A 135 0.66 -10.49 -11.31
N LEU A 136 1.92 -10.13 -11.16
CA LEU A 136 2.63 -9.27 -12.09
C LEU A 136 2.99 -10.02 -13.38
N LYS A 137 3.02 -9.33 -14.52
CA LYS A 137 3.57 -9.82 -15.78
C LYS A 137 5.09 -10.03 -15.67
N GLU A 138 5.70 -10.67 -16.66
CA GLU A 138 7.14 -11.02 -16.63
C GLU A 138 8.06 -9.79 -16.45
N ASP A 139 7.74 -8.67 -17.08
CA ASP A 139 8.47 -7.39 -16.91
C ASP A 139 7.81 -6.46 -15.87
N GLY A 140 6.89 -7.00 -15.07
CA GLY A 140 6.14 -6.24 -14.09
C GLY A 140 6.96 -5.87 -12.87
N TYR A 141 6.48 -4.88 -12.14
CA TYR A 141 7.16 -4.40 -10.93
C TYR A 141 6.17 -3.88 -9.89
N PHE A 142 6.65 -3.77 -8.67
CA PHE A 142 5.90 -3.18 -7.56
C PHE A 142 6.54 -1.88 -7.10
N ILE A 143 5.73 -0.84 -6.93
CA ILE A 143 6.10 0.44 -6.32
C ILE A 143 5.49 0.48 -4.93
N LEU A 144 6.34 0.59 -3.92
CA LEU A 144 5.95 0.76 -2.53
C LEU A 144 6.42 2.14 -2.07
N THR A 145 5.49 3.02 -1.76
CA THR A 145 5.77 4.29 -1.06
C THR A 145 5.16 4.19 0.32
N ASP A 146 6.01 4.11 1.34
CA ASP A 146 5.53 3.81 2.68
C ASP A 146 6.42 4.41 3.77
N TYR A 147 5.89 4.44 4.99
CA TYR A 147 6.61 4.81 6.20
C TYR A 147 7.46 3.65 6.71
N PHE A 148 8.74 3.92 7.03
CA PHE A 148 9.70 2.91 7.47
C PHE A 148 10.31 3.25 8.81
N ALA A 149 10.66 2.21 9.57
CA ALA A 149 11.42 2.36 10.79
C ALA A 149 12.84 2.89 10.50
N PRO A 150 13.33 3.85 11.30
CA PRO A 150 14.68 4.37 11.12
C PRO A 150 15.77 3.35 11.45
N ASP A 151 15.47 2.38 12.33
CA ASP A 151 16.38 1.34 12.77
C ASP A 151 15.65 0.11 13.33
N ASP A 152 16.38 -0.96 13.61
CA ASP A 152 15.85 -2.24 14.11
C ASP A 152 15.31 -2.14 15.53
N GLU A 153 15.80 -1.21 16.35
CA GLU A 153 15.32 -1.00 17.72
C GLU A 153 13.90 -0.40 17.68
N TYR A 154 13.68 0.57 16.80
CA TYR A 154 12.37 1.17 16.57
C TYR A 154 11.37 0.12 16.03
N GLU A 155 11.74 -0.63 14.99
CA GLU A 155 10.93 -1.72 14.44
C GLU A 155 10.53 -2.72 15.52
N THR A 156 11.51 -3.25 16.27
CA THR A 156 11.30 -4.24 17.32
C THR A 156 10.38 -3.70 18.42
N PHE A 157 10.55 -2.44 18.81
CA PHE A 157 9.73 -1.80 19.85
C PHE A 157 8.25 -1.77 19.45
N TYR A 158 7.93 -1.29 18.25
CA TYR A 158 6.53 -1.14 17.82
C TYR A 158 5.86 -2.48 17.54
N GLN A 159 6.58 -3.46 17.01
CA GLN A 159 6.06 -4.83 16.85
C GLN A 159 5.73 -5.47 18.21
N ASN A 160 6.62 -5.36 19.20
CA ASN A 160 6.38 -5.88 20.54
C ASN A 160 5.22 -5.15 21.24
N GLU A 161 5.10 -3.85 21.03
CA GLU A 161 4.01 -3.06 21.60
C GLU A 161 2.66 -3.44 21.03
N LEU A 162 2.57 -3.69 19.70
CA LEU A 162 1.34 -4.22 19.09
C LEU A 162 0.96 -5.58 19.68
N LEU A 163 1.93 -6.49 19.84
CA LEU A 163 1.68 -7.81 20.45
C LEU A 163 1.17 -7.67 21.89
N ARG A 164 1.77 -6.76 22.67
CA ARG A 164 1.32 -6.46 24.04
C ARG A 164 -0.12 -5.94 24.06
N LEU A 165 -0.44 -4.96 23.21
CA LEU A 165 -1.77 -4.36 23.11
C LEU A 165 -2.83 -5.37 22.65
N LYS A 166 -2.52 -6.20 21.64
CA LYS A 166 -3.43 -7.28 21.19
C LYS A 166 -3.72 -8.25 22.33
N LYS A 167 -2.70 -8.67 23.07
CA LYS A 167 -2.86 -9.58 24.22
C LYS A 167 -3.73 -8.98 25.33
N GLU A 168 -3.48 -7.72 25.70
CA GLU A 168 -4.24 -7.00 26.73
C GLU A 168 -5.73 -6.83 26.37
N GLN A 169 -6.02 -6.67 25.08
CA GLN A 169 -7.38 -6.45 24.58
C GLN A 169 -8.07 -7.75 24.12
N GLY A 170 -7.38 -8.88 24.22
CA GLY A 170 -7.94 -10.19 23.83
C GLY A 170 -8.22 -10.30 22.32
N ILE A 171 -7.46 -9.56 21.50
CA ILE A 171 -7.58 -9.54 20.03
C ILE A 171 -7.01 -10.86 19.48
N ARG A 172 -7.74 -11.48 18.56
CA ARG A 172 -7.34 -12.73 17.91
C ARG A 172 -6.43 -12.49 16.70
N ASP A 173 -5.66 -13.51 16.36
CA ASP A 173 -4.89 -13.50 15.12
C ASP A 173 -5.83 -13.44 13.90
N GLY A 174 -5.39 -12.70 12.87
CA GLY A 174 -6.16 -12.49 11.64
C GLY A 174 -7.16 -11.32 11.68
N GLU A 175 -7.27 -10.61 12.81
CA GLU A 175 -8.01 -9.36 12.89
C GLU A 175 -7.08 -8.17 12.66
N PHE A 176 -7.48 -7.22 11.80
CA PHE A 176 -6.67 -6.05 11.42
C PHE A 176 -7.08 -4.83 12.23
N TYR A 177 -6.10 -4.27 12.93
CA TYR A 177 -6.24 -3.06 13.75
C TYR A 177 -5.27 -1.99 13.26
N HIS A 178 -5.69 -0.74 13.33
CA HIS A 178 -4.81 0.37 13.01
C HIS A 178 -3.76 0.54 14.11
N TYR A 179 -2.54 0.27 13.74
CA TYR A 179 -1.34 0.48 14.56
C TYR A 179 -0.10 0.36 13.65
N ASP A 180 0.79 1.34 13.73
CA ASP A 180 1.99 1.35 12.88
C ASP A 180 3.04 0.38 13.43
N THR A 181 3.45 -0.54 12.58
CA THR A 181 4.55 -1.49 12.82
C THR A 181 5.53 -1.44 11.65
N PRO A 182 6.09 -0.25 11.35
CA PRO A 182 6.95 -0.11 10.19
C PRO A 182 8.17 -1.01 10.31
N MET A 183 8.54 -1.64 9.20
CA MET A 183 9.81 -2.34 9.07
C MET A 183 10.90 -1.36 8.64
N THR A 184 12.17 -1.70 8.88
CA THR A 184 13.27 -0.98 8.22
C THR A 184 13.25 -1.24 6.72
N VAL A 185 13.78 -0.32 5.92
CA VAL A 185 13.92 -0.51 4.46
C VAL A 185 14.72 -1.78 4.12
N ALA A 186 15.67 -2.15 4.97
CA ALA A 186 16.45 -3.38 4.81
C ALA A 186 15.58 -4.63 4.96
N HIS A 187 14.82 -4.74 6.04
CA HIS A 187 13.92 -5.88 6.30
C HIS A 187 12.77 -5.96 5.28
N GLU A 188 12.23 -4.81 4.85
CA GLU A 188 11.24 -4.76 3.78
C GLU A 188 11.81 -5.28 2.46
N SER A 189 13.03 -4.85 2.10
CA SER A 189 13.71 -5.33 0.90
C SER A 189 14.00 -6.83 0.96
N GLU A 190 14.41 -7.35 2.11
CA GLU A 190 14.59 -8.79 2.32
C GLU A 190 13.28 -9.56 2.14
N ALA A 191 12.17 -9.07 2.69
CA ALA A 191 10.86 -9.70 2.54
C ALA A 191 10.41 -9.78 1.07
N LEU A 192 10.65 -8.73 0.30
CA LEU A 192 10.37 -8.68 -1.14
C LEU A 192 11.26 -9.69 -1.92
N ILE A 193 12.57 -9.75 -1.62
CA ILE A 193 13.48 -10.73 -2.24
C ILE A 193 13.07 -12.16 -1.86
N GLU A 194 12.73 -12.43 -0.60
CA GLU A 194 12.25 -13.74 -0.16
C GLU A 194 10.95 -14.16 -0.86
N ALA A 195 10.13 -13.19 -1.21
CA ALA A 195 8.91 -13.42 -1.97
C ALA A 195 9.12 -13.72 -3.45
N GLY A 196 10.34 -13.54 -3.98
CA GLY A 196 10.72 -13.88 -5.35
C GLY A 196 11.06 -12.69 -6.25
N PHE A 197 10.96 -11.45 -5.77
CA PHE A 197 11.41 -10.30 -6.56
C PHE A 197 12.91 -10.36 -6.82
N SER A 198 13.33 -10.08 -8.05
CA SER A 198 14.73 -10.21 -8.47
C SER A 198 15.63 -9.10 -7.95
N SER A 199 15.07 -7.93 -7.66
CA SER A 199 15.80 -6.79 -7.07
C SER A 199 14.85 -5.78 -6.44
N VAL A 200 15.35 -5.06 -5.44
CA VAL A 200 14.68 -3.93 -4.80
C VAL A 200 15.61 -2.72 -4.86
N LYS A 201 15.05 -1.56 -5.24
CA LYS A 201 15.78 -0.29 -5.34
C LYS A 201 15.03 0.80 -4.61
N ILE A 202 15.74 1.58 -3.80
CA ILE A 202 15.25 2.85 -3.27
C ILE A 202 15.29 3.86 -4.43
N LEU A 203 14.14 4.49 -4.73
CA LEU A 203 14.04 5.51 -5.76
C LEU A 203 14.16 6.92 -5.17
N LYS A 204 13.51 7.18 -4.05
CA LYS A 204 13.54 8.47 -3.35
C LYS A 204 13.10 8.30 -1.89
N SER A 205 13.39 9.28 -1.03
CA SER A 205 12.94 9.32 0.35
C SER A 205 12.59 10.73 0.80
N TRP A 206 11.70 10.81 1.79
CA TRP A 206 11.29 11.99 2.53
C TRP A 206 11.28 11.65 4.02
N GLU A 207 12.36 11.98 4.71
CA GLU A 207 12.63 11.50 6.08
C GLU A 207 12.50 9.97 6.16
N ASN A 208 11.46 9.47 6.83
CA ASN A 208 11.21 8.03 7.02
C ASN A 208 10.21 7.44 6.01
N THR A 209 9.68 8.22 5.08
CA THR A 209 8.88 7.69 3.96
C THR A 209 9.80 7.46 2.75
N TYR A 210 9.77 6.26 2.19
CA TYR A 210 10.61 5.85 1.06
C TYR A 210 9.74 5.30 -0.07
N THR A 211 10.13 5.61 -1.30
CA THR A 211 9.62 4.89 -2.49
C THR A 211 10.62 3.83 -2.91
N LEU A 212 10.17 2.58 -2.87
CA LEU A 212 10.90 1.41 -3.32
C LEU A 212 10.34 0.91 -4.65
N LYS A 213 11.19 0.35 -5.50
CA LYS A 213 10.80 -0.39 -6.69
C LYS A 213 11.33 -1.81 -6.60
N ALA A 214 10.43 -2.80 -6.56
CA ALA A 214 10.75 -4.22 -6.63
C ALA A 214 10.45 -4.77 -8.02
N ILE A 215 11.43 -5.40 -8.66
CA ILE A 215 11.33 -5.97 -10.01
C ILE A 215 10.99 -7.46 -9.89
N LYS A 216 10.00 -7.92 -10.66
CA LYS A 216 9.67 -9.34 -10.75
C LYS A 216 10.80 -10.23 -11.25
#